data_1581d211c71d4a43fab3537ea8374a6b
#
_entry.id   1581d211c71d4a43fab3537ea8374a6b
#
_cell.length_a   1.000
_cell.length_b   1.000
_cell.length_c   1.000
_cell.angle_alpha   90.00
_cell.angle_beta   90.00
_cell.angle_gamma   90.00
#
_symmetry.space_group_name_H-M   'P 1'
#
loop_
_entity.id
_entity.type
_entity.pdbx_description
1 polymer ?
#
loop_
_entity_poly.entity_id
_entity_poly.type
_entity_poly.pdbx_seq_one_letter_code
_entity_poly.pdbx_strand_id
1 'polypeptide(L)'
;MLILETTRAELLKPLQLTSGIIERRHTMPILSNVYIESKNGQVGFIGTDLEIQMHTLGPKVGKDSAFAFTTNIRKLLEILRALPDLATIKLSLDQHILLLRSGKGSYNLQILEARDYPLMKVKDEVRFAFSVKQRTLCKMLSLIHYAMATQDIRYFLMGVLIQVVDKQLRMVATDGHRLAYTACEMAEDLPNLDEVIIPRKTVLELYKLLDEPDNLVTLELLTDKIRFSTSKATLISKVIDGRFPNYKSVIPKDNPNYFVINRQQLLAALE
;
A
#
# COMPACT_ATOMS: atom_id res chain seq x y z
N MET A 1 -28.64 -10.79 11.16
CA MET A 1 -27.73 -11.95 11.38
C MET A 1 -26.40 -11.43 11.92
N LEU A 2 -25.90 -11.97 13.05
CA LEU A 2 -24.55 -11.65 13.58
C LEU A 2 -23.51 -12.25 12.65
N ILE A 3 -22.55 -11.44 12.16
CA ILE A 3 -21.51 -11.87 11.23
C ILE A 3 -20.11 -11.88 11.86
N LEU A 4 -19.89 -11.03 12.88
CA LEU A 4 -18.58 -10.89 13.52
C LEU A 4 -18.72 -10.34 14.94
N GLU A 5 -17.98 -10.93 15.88
CA GLU A 5 -17.70 -10.37 17.19
C GLU A 5 -16.18 -10.31 17.37
N THR A 6 -15.65 -9.13 17.68
CA THR A 6 -14.21 -8.88 17.69
C THR A 6 -13.86 -7.65 18.54
N THR A 7 -12.58 -7.31 18.63
CA THR A 7 -12.13 -6.11 19.31
C THR A 7 -12.00 -4.92 18.36
N ARG A 8 -12.06 -3.70 18.89
CA ARG A 8 -11.79 -2.48 18.13
C ARG A 8 -10.43 -2.54 17.42
N ALA A 9 -9.38 -3.00 18.10
CA ALA A 9 -8.03 -3.04 17.58
C ALA A 9 -7.90 -3.93 16.33
N GLU A 10 -8.57 -5.09 16.31
CA GLU A 10 -8.55 -6.03 15.18
C GLU A 10 -9.25 -5.50 13.93
N LEU A 11 -10.17 -4.52 14.08
CA LEU A 11 -10.81 -3.84 12.95
C LEU A 11 -10.08 -2.57 12.54
N LEU A 12 -9.63 -1.78 13.51
CA LEU A 12 -9.15 -0.43 13.27
C LEU A 12 -7.88 -0.42 12.40
N LYS A 13 -6.88 -1.22 12.75
CA LYS A 13 -5.58 -1.22 12.03
C LYS A 13 -5.71 -1.62 10.55
N PRO A 14 -6.32 -2.76 10.19
CA PRO A 14 -6.49 -3.14 8.79
C PRO A 14 -7.36 -2.16 8.01
N LEU A 15 -8.43 -1.61 8.60
CA LEU A 15 -9.26 -0.60 7.94
C LEU A 15 -8.52 0.73 7.74
N GLN A 16 -7.63 1.12 8.64
CA GLN A 16 -6.80 2.31 8.46
C GLN A 16 -5.85 2.17 7.28
N LEU A 17 -5.19 1.03 7.13
CA LEU A 17 -4.33 0.74 5.97
C LEU A 17 -5.15 0.78 4.68
N THR A 18 -6.29 0.10 4.64
CA THR A 18 -7.17 0.09 3.46
C THR A 18 -7.68 1.49 3.11
N SER A 19 -7.95 2.35 4.12
CA SER A 19 -8.46 3.70 3.90
C SER A 19 -7.48 4.64 3.20
N GLY A 20 -6.19 4.35 3.26
CA GLY A 20 -5.14 5.12 2.57
C GLY A 20 -5.31 5.13 1.05
N ILE A 21 -5.88 4.08 0.49
CA ILE A 21 -6.14 3.95 -0.94
C ILE A 21 -7.38 4.73 -1.37
N ILE A 22 -8.40 4.76 -0.50
CA ILE A 22 -9.73 5.27 -0.83
C ILE A 22 -9.73 6.81 -0.85
N GLU A 23 -10.04 7.38 -2.00
CA GLU A 23 -10.05 8.82 -2.20
C GLU A 23 -11.29 9.50 -1.60
N ARG A 24 -11.11 10.78 -1.29
CA ARG A 24 -12.20 11.57 -0.68
C ARG A 24 -13.32 11.92 -1.65
N ARG A 25 -12.99 12.13 -2.90
CA ARG A 25 -13.94 12.48 -3.97
C ARG A 25 -13.63 11.59 -5.16
N HIS A 26 -14.60 10.83 -5.57
CA HIS A 26 -14.52 10.01 -6.77
C HIS A 26 -15.81 10.17 -7.56
N THR A 27 -15.72 10.02 -8.89
CA THR A 27 -16.89 10.02 -9.79
C THR A 27 -17.81 8.83 -9.52
N MET A 28 -17.28 7.73 -9.01
CA MET A 28 -18.04 6.54 -8.61
C MET A 28 -18.19 6.50 -7.08
N PRO A 29 -19.41 6.72 -6.52
CA PRO A 29 -19.62 6.77 -5.07
C PRO A 29 -19.21 5.49 -4.33
N ILE A 30 -19.33 4.32 -4.95
CA ILE A 30 -18.96 3.02 -4.35
C ILE A 30 -17.47 2.93 -4.00
N LEU A 31 -16.60 3.67 -4.69
CA LEU A 31 -15.17 3.72 -4.39
C LEU A 31 -14.84 4.48 -3.10
N SER A 32 -15.82 5.16 -2.48
CA SER A 32 -15.70 5.68 -1.11
C SER A 32 -15.96 4.61 -0.03
N ASN A 33 -16.38 3.42 -0.43
CA ASN A 33 -16.64 2.30 0.44
C ASN A 33 -15.41 1.38 0.55
N VAL A 34 -15.35 0.63 1.64
CA VAL A 34 -14.52 -0.55 1.77
C VAL A 34 -15.36 -1.77 1.43
N TYR A 35 -14.81 -2.66 0.62
CA TYR A 35 -15.35 -3.99 0.38
C TYR A 35 -14.92 -4.90 1.53
N ILE A 36 -15.86 -5.56 2.16
CA ILE A 36 -15.67 -6.44 3.30
C ILE A 36 -16.18 -7.83 2.92
N GLU A 37 -15.31 -8.82 3.03
CA GLU A 37 -15.67 -10.21 2.77
C GLU A 37 -15.20 -11.15 3.89
N SER A 38 -15.84 -12.28 3.99
CA SER A 38 -15.33 -13.45 4.72
C SER A 38 -15.08 -14.60 3.75
N LYS A 39 -13.84 -15.03 3.70
CA LYS A 39 -13.41 -16.15 2.86
C LYS A 39 -12.50 -17.08 3.65
N ASN A 40 -12.78 -18.38 3.61
CA ASN A 40 -12.00 -19.40 4.32
C ASN A 40 -11.83 -19.12 5.83
N GLY A 41 -12.84 -18.54 6.47
CA GLY A 41 -12.81 -18.20 7.90
C GLY A 41 -11.95 -16.98 8.25
N GLN A 42 -11.60 -16.15 7.27
CA GLN A 42 -10.84 -14.91 7.46
C GLN A 42 -11.62 -13.73 6.88
N VAL A 43 -11.75 -12.66 7.67
CA VAL A 43 -12.32 -11.40 7.17
C VAL A 43 -11.25 -10.67 6.37
N GLY A 44 -11.62 -10.18 5.19
CA GLY A 44 -10.79 -9.33 4.34
C GLY A 44 -11.42 -7.95 4.16
N PHE A 45 -10.58 -6.92 4.09
CA PHE A 45 -10.97 -5.55 3.75
C PHE A 45 -10.26 -5.12 2.48
N ILE A 46 -10.99 -4.71 1.46
CA ILE A 46 -10.42 -4.29 0.19
C ILE A 46 -10.84 -2.85 -0.11
N GLY A 47 -9.87 -2.02 -0.46
CA GLY A 47 -10.06 -0.67 -0.99
C GLY A 47 -9.37 -0.52 -2.33
N THR A 48 -9.97 0.24 -3.25
CA THR A 48 -9.37 0.55 -4.55
C THR A 48 -9.80 1.93 -5.04
N ASP A 49 -8.96 2.53 -5.88
CA ASP A 49 -9.26 3.70 -6.69
C ASP A 49 -9.16 3.39 -8.21
N LEU A 50 -9.10 2.11 -8.59
CA LEU A 50 -8.92 1.54 -9.93
C LEU A 50 -7.47 1.55 -10.44
N GLU A 51 -6.56 2.29 -9.80
CA GLU A 51 -5.12 2.30 -10.12
C GLU A 51 -4.32 1.48 -9.10
N ILE A 52 -4.79 1.46 -7.86
CA ILE A 52 -4.18 0.74 -6.75
C ILE A 52 -5.27 0.03 -5.94
N GLN A 53 -4.97 -1.13 -5.41
CA GLN A 53 -5.85 -1.91 -4.54
C GLN A 53 -5.10 -2.40 -3.32
N MET A 54 -5.66 -2.20 -2.14
CA MET A 54 -5.17 -2.76 -0.89
C MET A 54 -6.13 -3.82 -0.39
N HIS A 55 -5.61 -4.99 -0.10
CA HIS A 55 -6.32 -6.05 0.61
C HIS A 55 -5.63 -6.28 1.95
N THR A 56 -6.34 -6.08 3.05
CA THR A 56 -5.83 -6.32 4.41
C THR A 56 -6.62 -7.44 5.08
N LEU A 57 -5.95 -8.19 5.94
CA LEU A 57 -6.56 -9.26 6.72
C LEU A 57 -7.06 -8.72 8.05
N GLY A 58 -8.30 -9.03 8.37
CA GLY A 58 -8.98 -8.73 9.63
C GLY A 58 -9.05 -9.93 10.57
N PRO A 59 -10.03 -9.96 11.48
CA PRO A 59 -10.21 -11.06 12.43
C PRO A 59 -10.65 -12.35 11.76
N LYS A 60 -10.40 -13.48 12.45
CA LYS A 60 -10.90 -14.80 12.05
C LYS A 60 -12.38 -14.93 12.43
N VAL A 61 -13.12 -15.63 11.61
CA VAL A 61 -14.55 -15.98 11.83
C VAL A 61 -14.77 -17.47 11.64
N GLY A 62 -15.95 -17.97 11.96
CA GLY A 62 -16.31 -19.37 11.67
C GLY A 62 -16.18 -19.66 10.17
N LYS A 63 -15.75 -20.88 9.82
CA LYS A 63 -15.52 -21.29 8.41
C LYS A 63 -16.77 -21.18 7.54
N ASP A 64 -17.95 -21.35 8.15
CA ASP A 64 -19.24 -21.32 7.45
C ASP A 64 -19.83 -19.90 7.31
N SER A 65 -19.15 -18.88 7.84
CA SER A 65 -19.58 -17.50 7.77
C SER A 65 -19.12 -16.85 6.45
N ALA A 66 -19.80 -17.14 5.36
CA ALA A 66 -19.54 -16.45 4.08
C ALA A 66 -20.42 -15.20 3.95
N PHE A 67 -19.81 -14.04 3.77
CA PHE A 67 -20.50 -12.79 3.47
C PHE A 67 -19.62 -11.88 2.60
N ALA A 68 -20.26 -10.99 1.84
CA ALA A 68 -19.57 -9.92 1.13
C ALA A 68 -20.52 -8.73 0.96
N PHE A 69 -20.03 -7.53 1.29
CA PHE A 69 -20.75 -6.28 1.14
C PHE A 69 -19.77 -5.10 1.12
N THR A 70 -20.28 -3.91 0.84
CA THR A 70 -19.47 -2.68 0.94
C THR A 70 -20.13 -1.67 1.85
N THR A 71 -19.33 -0.88 2.58
CA THR A 71 -19.83 0.21 3.42
C THR A 71 -18.87 1.39 3.44
N ASN A 72 -19.36 2.57 3.81
CA ASN A 72 -18.54 3.77 3.83
C ASN A 72 -17.42 3.69 4.88
N ILE A 73 -16.17 3.66 4.40
CA ILE A 73 -15.00 3.43 5.26
C ILE A 73 -14.78 4.55 6.27
N ARG A 74 -15.10 5.80 5.92
CA ARG A 74 -14.88 6.93 6.85
C ARG A 74 -15.81 6.89 8.03
N LYS A 75 -17.11 6.70 7.75
CA LYS A 75 -18.10 6.56 8.81
C LYS A 75 -17.75 5.41 9.73
N LEU A 76 -17.32 4.27 9.15
CA LEU A 76 -16.89 3.12 9.94
C LEU A 76 -15.66 3.46 10.80
N LEU A 77 -14.64 4.12 10.25
CA LEU A 77 -13.44 4.53 10.98
C LEU A 77 -13.72 5.61 12.04
N GLU A 78 -14.61 6.56 11.77
CA GLU A 78 -15.04 7.58 12.74
C GLU A 78 -15.68 6.92 13.96
N ILE A 79 -16.58 5.96 13.77
CA ILE A 79 -17.19 5.18 14.86
C ILE A 79 -16.12 4.42 15.63
N LEU A 80 -15.26 3.67 14.94
CA LEU A 80 -14.21 2.88 15.58
C LEU A 80 -13.23 3.74 16.39
N ARG A 81 -12.88 4.93 15.92
CA ARG A 81 -11.98 5.86 16.62
C ARG A 81 -12.62 6.46 17.88
N ALA A 82 -13.93 6.65 17.88
CA ALA A 82 -14.68 7.18 19.02
C ALA A 82 -14.91 6.14 20.13
N LEU A 83 -14.73 4.85 19.85
CA LEU A 83 -14.88 3.78 20.85
C LEU A 83 -13.63 3.64 21.72
N PRO A 84 -13.76 3.16 22.99
CA PRO A 84 -12.63 2.83 23.84
C PRO A 84 -11.72 1.76 23.24
N ASP A 85 -10.43 1.76 23.60
CA ASP A 85 -9.43 0.86 23.01
C ASP A 85 -9.76 -0.64 23.18
N LEU A 86 -10.31 -1.02 24.31
CA LEU A 86 -10.68 -2.41 24.63
C LEU A 86 -12.14 -2.73 24.27
N ALA A 87 -12.80 -1.90 23.48
CA ALA A 87 -14.19 -2.11 23.14
C ALA A 87 -14.40 -3.39 22.32
N THR A 88 -15.35 -4.21 22.75
CA THR A 88 -15.88 -5.32 21.96
C THR A 88 -16.89 -4.78 20.97
N ILE A 89 -16.83 -5.26 19.74
CA ILE A 89 -17.67 -4.84 18.62
C ILE A 89 -18.41 -6.05 18.09
N LYS A 90 -19.71 -5.89 17.91
CA LYS A 90 -20.58 -6.87 17.24
C LYS A 90 -21.09 -6.27 15.95
N LEU A 91 -20.80 -6.94 14.85
CA LEU A 91 -21.30 -6.58 13.52
C LEU A 91 -22.42 -7.55 13.12
N SER A 92 -23.54 -6.99 12.72
CA SER A 92 -24.70 -7.76 12.23
C SER A 92 -25.17 -7.18 10.90
N LEU A 93 -25.58 -8.05 9.99
CA LEU A 93 -26.21 -7.65 8.73
C LEU A 93 -27.74 -7.76 8.87
N ASP A 94 -28.42 -6.68 8.45
CA ASP A 94 -29.88 -6.62 8.34
C ASP A 94 -30.24 -5.93 7.02
N GLN A 95 -30.66 -6.72 6.04
CA GLN A 95 -30.97 -6.29 4.66
C GLN A 95 -29.84 -5.40 4.07
N HIS A 96 -30.05 -4.08 4.03
CA HIS A 96 -29.11 -3.09 3.46
C HIS A 96 -28.38 -2.28 4.53
N ILE A 97 -28.34 -2.78 5.77
CA ILE A 97 -27.74 -2.09 6.92
C ILE A 97 -26.70 -2.99 7.58
N LEU A 98 -25.51 -2.45 7.81
CA LEU A 98 -24.53 -2.98 8.75
C LEU A 98 -24.81 -2.34 10.11
N LEU A 99 -25.23 -3.15 11.05
CA LEU A 99 -25.44 -2.74 12.45
C LEU A 99 -24.15 -3.01 13.24
N LEU A 100 -23.53 -1.95 13.75
CA LEU A 100 -22.39 -2.02 14.65
C LEU A 100 -22.85 -1.71 16.07
N ARG A 101 -22.61 -2.64 17.00
CA ARG A 101 -22.90 -2.47 18.42
C ARG A 101 -21.64 -2.57 19.26
N SER A 102 -21.51 -1.68 20.24
CA SER A 102 -20.45 -1.71 21.24
C SER A 102 -20.95 -1.13 22.56
N GLY A 103 -20.95 -1.93 23.62
CA GLY A 103 -21.56 -1.56 24.90
C GLY A 103 -23.03 -1.12 24.73
N LYS A 104 -23.33 0.12 25.09
CA LYS A 104 -24.67 0.74 24.90
C LYS A 104 -24.84 1.43 23.55
N GLY A 105 -23.73 1.57 22.75
CA GLY A 105 -23.76 2.22 21.46
C GLY A 105 -24.29 1.30 20.36
N SER A 106 -25.11 1.87 19.45
CA SER A 106 -25.65 1.18 18.27
C SER A 106 -25.61 2.13 17.09
N TYR A 107 -24.96 1.70 15.99
CA TYR A 107 -24.70 2.51 14.82
C TYR A 107 -25.15 1.75 13.58
N ASN A 108 -25.88 2.45 12.71
CA ASN A 108 -26.37 1.92 11.44
C ASN A 108 -25.56 2.50 10.29
N LEU A 109 -24.96 1.65 9.50
CA LEU A 109 -24.19 1.99 8.30
C LEU A 109 -24.90 1.40 7.09
N GLN A 110 -25.11 2.20 6.06
CA GLN A 110 -25.64 1.71 4.79
C GLN A 110 -24.61 0.81 4.11
N ILE A 111 -25.09 -0.27 3.50
CA ILE A 111 -24.29 -1.17 2.68
C ILE A 111 -24.75 -1.12 1.23
N LEU A 112 -23.80 -1.38 0.32
CA LEU A 112 -24.07 -1.65 -1.10
C LEU A 112 -23.60 -3.07 -1.41
N GLU A 113 -24.15 -3.63 -2.47
CA GLU A 113 -23.85 -5.00 -2.85
C GLU A 113 -22.40 -5.15 -3.31
N ALA A 114 -21.78 -6.25 -2.89
CA ALA A 114 -20.40 -6.58 -3.19
C ALA A 114 -20.12 -6.72 -4.69
N ARG A 115 -21.09 -7.21 -5.47
CA ARG A 115 -20.97 -7.44 -6.92
C ARG A 115 -20.71 -6.16 -7.72
N ASP A 116 -21.14 -5.00 -7.19
CA ASP A 116 -21.00 -3.71 -7.86
C ASP A 116 -19.63 -3.05 -7.57
N TYR A 117 -18.83 -3.65 -6.68
CA TYR A 117 -17.52 -3.11 -6.33
C TYR A 117 -16.47 -3.50 -7.38
N PRO A 118 -15.76 -2.52 -7.98
CA PRO A 118 -14.86 -2.78 -9.09
C PRO A 118 -13.49 -3.30 -8.62
N LEU A 119 -13.43 -4.57 -8.22
CA LEU A 119 -12.18 -5.21 -7.86
C LEU A 119 -11.21 -5.27 -9.05
N MET A 120 -9.94 -4.99 -8.79
CA MET A 120 -8.91 -5.10 -9.82
C MET A 120 -8.74 -6.57 -10.21
N LYS A 121 -8.94 -6.87 -11.48
CA LYS A 121 -8.65 -8.18 -12.04
C LYS A 121 -7.15 -8.36 -12.13
N VAL A 122 -6.64 -9.39 -11.51
CA VAL A 122 -5.22 -9.77 -11.55
C VAL A 122 -5.14 -11.05 -12.37
N LYS A 123 -4.40 -11.02 -13.46
CA LYS A 123 -3.97 -12.24 -14.14
C LYS A 123 -2.78 -12.78 -13.36
N ASP A 124 -2.82 -14.04 -13.00
CA ASP A 124 -1.83 -14.67 -12.09
C ASP A 124 -0.47 -14.97 -12.76
N GLU A 125 -0.22 -14.45 -13.96
CA GLU A 125 1.07 -14.64 -14.63
C GLU A 125 2.13 -13.73 -14.02
N VAL A 126 2.95 -14.31 -13.14
CA VAL A 126 4.09 -13.63 -12.51
C VAL A 126 5.28 -13.69 -13.46
N ARG A 127 5.74 -12.52 -13.93
CA ARG A 127 6.89 -12.39 -14.83
C ARG A 127 8.21 -12.35 -14.08
N PHE A 128 8.19 -11.80 -12.89
CA PHE A 128 9.36 -11.66 -12.02
C PHE A 128 8.92 -11.58 -10.56
N ALA A 129 9.65 -12.25 -9.66
CA ALA A 129 9.36 -12.20 -8.24
C ALA A 129 10.63 -12.29 -7.40
N PHE A 130 10.64 -11.60 -6.27
CA PHE A 130 11.67 -11.70 -5.25
C PHE A 130 11.15 -11.24 -3.90
N SER A 131 11.88 -11.56 -2.84
CA SER A 131 11.54 -11.14 -1.49
C SER A 131 12.68 -10.40 -0.84
N VAL A 132 12.35 -9.38 -0.06
CA VAL A 132 13.33 -8.62 0.73
C VAL A 132 12.79 -8.40 2.14
N LYS A 133 13.66 -8.13 3.11
CA LYS A 133 13.22 -7.70 4.43
C LYS A 133 12.51 -6.35 4.35
N GLN A 134 11.41 -6.21 5.08
CA GLN A 134 10.65 -4.96 5.10
C GLN A 134 11.52 -3.76 5.51
N ARG A 135 12.43 -3.92 6.48
CA ARG A 135 13.39 -2.86 6.84
C ARG A 135 14.26 -2.39 5.69
N THR A 136 14.70 -3.30 4.81
CA THR A 136 15.54 -2.95 3.67
C THR A 136 14.75 -2.11 2.67
N LEU A 137 13.56 -2.57 2.28
CA LEU A 137 12.72 -1.83 1.36
C LEU A 137 12.26 -0.48 1.94
N CYS A 138 11.86 -0.45 3.22
CA CYS A 138 11.47 0.76 3.93
C CYS A 138 12.62 1.79 3.94
N LYS A 139 13.85 1.36 4.26
CA LYS A 139 15.04 2.22 4.23
C LYS A 139 15.29 2.75 2.81
N MET A 140 15.25 1.91 1.79
CA MET A 140 15.45 2.34 0.41
C MET A 140 14.41 3.37 0.00
N LEU A 141 13.12 3.13 0.28
CA LEU A 141 12.04 4.08 -0.01
C LEU A 141 12.24 5.42 0.72
N SER A 142 12.64 5.38 2.00
CA SER A 142 12.88 6.60 2.80
C SER A 142 13.99 7.49 2.22
N LEU A 143 14.97 6.88 1.56
CA LEU A 143 16.11 7.58 0.96
C LEU A 143 15.78 8.26 -0.38
N ILE A 144 14.66 7.90 -1.02
CA ILE A 144 14.40 8.38 -2.39
C ILE A 144 13.04 9.05 -2.60
N HIS A 145 12.02 8.68 -1.82
CA HIS A 145 10.62 9.09 -2.10
C HIS A 145 10.43 10.61 -2.16
N TYR A 146 11.23 11.38 -1.46
CA TYR A 146 11.17 12.85 -1.44
C TYR A 146 11.55 13.48 -2.78
N ALA A 147 12.31 12.77 -3.63
CA ALA A 147 12.75 13.25 -4.92
C ALA A 147 11.74 12.97 -6.05
N MET A 148 10.66 12.26 -5.80
CA MET A 148 9.58 12.08 -6.79
C MET A 148 8.89 13.41 -7.10
N ALA A 149 8.56 13.68 -8.36
CA ALA A 149 7.68 14.79 -8.72
C ALA A 149 6.29 14.63 -8.09
N THR A 150 5.65 15.76 -7.77
CA THR A 150 4.28 15.78 -7.22
C THR A 150 3.23 16.08 -8.28
N GLN A 151 3.54 16.98 -9.18
CA GLN A 151 2.69 17.39 -10.31
C GLN A 151 3.63 17.75 -11.47
N ASP A 152 3.72 16.87 -12.47
CA ASP A 152 4.57 17.06 -13.65
C ASP A 152 3.87 16.46 -14.87
N ILE A 153 3.97 17.12 -16.02
CA ILE A 153 3.48 16.60 -17.30
C ILE A 153 4.23 15.33 -17.72
N ARG A 154 5.47 15.17 -17.24
CA ARG A 154 6.28 13.97 -17.38
C ARG A 154 5.88 12.97 -16.29
N TYR A 155 4.72 12.31 -16.47
CA TYR A 155 4.10 11.44 -15.48
C TYR A 155 5.04 10.31 -14.97
N PHE A 156 6.02 9.89 -15.78
CA PHE A 156 7.04 8.91 -15.37
C PHE A 156 7.98 9.42 -14.25
N LEU A 157 8.03 10.72 -13.98
CA LEU A 157 8.75 11.30 -12.83
C LEU A 157 7.92 11.29 -11.54
N MET A 158 6.60 11.09 -11.64
CA MET A 158 5.72 10.97 -10.47
C MET A 158 5.74 9.58 -9.85
N GLY A 159 6.88 8.91 -9.89
CA GLY A 159 7.06 7.57 -9.35
C GLY A 159 8.52 7.26 -9.02
N VAL A 160 8.75 6.03 -8.63
CA VAL A 160 10.05 5.45 -8.34
C VAL A 160 10.37 4.41 -9.39
N LEU A 161 11.52 4.54 -10.03
CA LEU A 161 12.09 3.47 -10.84
C LEU A 161 12.61 2.36 -9.94
N ILE A 162 12.26 1.11 -10.25
CA ILE A 162 12.84 -0.10 -9.67
C ILE A 162 13.51 -0.90 -10.78
N GLN A 163 14.71 -1.37 -10.51
CA GLN A 163 15.50 -2.24 -11.38
C GLN A 163 16.23 -3.30 -10.55
N VAL A 164 16.41 -4.49 -11.11
CA VAL A 164 17.40 -5.46 -10.61
C VAL A 164 18.47 -5.63 -11.66
N VAL A 165 19.69 -5.24 -11.36
CA VAL A 165 20.84 -5.27 -12.28
C VAL A 165 22.07 -5.72 -11.50
N ASP A 166 22.78 -6.72 -12.02
CA ASP A 166 24.02 -7.23 -11.41
C ASP A 166 23.83 -7.62 -9.93
N LYS A 167 22.77 -8.35 -9.61
CA LYS A 167 22.41 -8.76 -8.24
C LYS A 167 22.10 -7.60 -7.29
N GLN A 168 21.85 -6.41 -7.79
CA GLN A 168 21.49 -5.25 -6.99
C GLN A 168 20.06 -4.82 -7.28
N LEU A 169 19.28 -4.67 -6.24
CA LEU A 169 18.02 -3.92 -6.28
C LEU A 169 18.36 -2.44 -6.27
N ARG A 170 18.04 -1.73 -7.34
CA ARG A 170 18.28 -0.30 -7.52
C ARG A 170 16.96 0.45 -7.53
N MET A 171 16.90 1.57 -6.84
CA MET A 171 15.73 2.43 -6.82
C MET A 171 16.14 3.88 -7.05
N VAL A 172 15.37 4.57 -7.90
CA VAL A 172 15.69 5.94 -8.33
C VAL A 172 14.43 6.78 -8.34
N ALA A 173 14.54 8.02 -7.89
CA ALA A 173 13.50 9.04 -8.04
C ALA A 173 14.13 10.36 -8.46
N THR A 174 13.43 11.13 -9.29
CA THR A 174 13.82 12.48 -9.69
C THR A 174 12.60 13.31 -10.08
N ASP A 175 12.68 14.60 -9.87
CA ASP A 175 11.71 15.60 -10.35
C ASP A 175 12.30 16.48 -11.48
N GLY A 176 13.53 16.14 -11.94
CA GLY A 176 14.27 16.89 -12.94
C GLY A 176 15.18 17.99 -12.36
N HIS A 177 15.05 18.32 -11.06
CA HIS A 177 15.90 19.28 -10.35
C HIS A 177 16.82 18.60 -9.33
N ARG A 178 16.38 17.52 -8.76
CA ARG A 178 17.13 16.67 -7.84
C ARG A 178 16.94 15.21 -8.20
N LEU A 179 17.90 14.38 -7.85
CA LEU A 179 17.88 12.94 -8.06
C LEU A 179 18.29 12.25 -6.77
N ALA A 180 17.55 11.23 -6.40
CA ALA A 180 17.90 10.32 -5.31
C ALA A 180 18.07 8.90 -5.87
N TYR A 181 19.17 8.26 -5.51
CA TYR A 181 19.53 6.90 -5.92
C TYR A 181 19.92 6.07 -4.70
N THR A 182 19.46 4.86 -4.66
CA THR A 182 19.87 3.88 -3.66
C THR A 182 19.97 2.49 -4.28
N ALA A 183 20.85 1.67 -3.75
CA ALA A 183 21.00 0.27 -4.16
C ALA A 183 21.29 -0.62 -2.96
N CYS A 184 20.84 -1.86 -3.01
CA CYS A 184 21.23 -2.90 -2.07
C CYS A 184 21.54 -4.21 -2.82
N GLU A 185 22.48 -4.97 -2.30
CA GLU A 185 22.77 -6.31 -2.81
C GLU A 185 21.64 -7.27 -2.44
N MET A 186 21.30 -8.12 -3.39
CA MET A 186 20.31 -9.18 -3.22
C MET A 186 21.04 -10.48 -2.84
N ALA A 187 20.48 -11.19 -1.85
CA ALA A 187 21.04 -12.46 -1.40
C ALA A 187 20.88 -13.58 -2.47
N GLU A 188 19.83 -13.48 -3.29
CA GLU A 188 19.52 -14.43 -4.33
C GLU A 188 20.08 -13.99 -5.68
N ASP A 189 20.45 -14.95 -6.51
CA ASP A 189 20.88 -14.71 -7.89
C ASP A 189 19.65 -14.54 -8.77
N LEU A 190 19.15 -13.31 -8.85
CA LEU A 190 17.97 -12.97 -9.62
C LEU A 190 18.35 -12.58 -11.06
N PRO A 191 17.53 -12.93 -12.05
CA PRO A 191 17.69 -12.38 -13.39
C PRO A 191 17.56 -10.86 -13.36
N ASN A 192 18.13 -10.20 -14.38
CA ASN A 192 17.95 -8.76 -14.49
C ASN A 192 16.47 -8.41 -14.70
N LEU A 193 16.00 -7.43 -13.97
CA LEU A 193 14.69 -6.81 -14.15
C LEU A 193 14.89 -5.45 -14.80
N ASP A 194 14.29 -5.28 -15.96
CA ASP A 194 14.22 -3.98 -16.64
C ASP A 194 13.45 -2.94 -15.84
N GLU A 195 13.31 -1.74 -16.41
CA GLU A 195 12.69 -0.59 -15.77
C GLU A 195 11.23 -0.83 -15.43
N VAL A 196 10.90 -0.72 -14.13
CA VAL A 196 9.53 -0.70 -13.63
C VAL A 196 9.33 0.59 -12.82
N ILE A 197 8.37 1.41 -13.22
CA ILE A 197 8.08 2.67 -12.54
C ILE A 197 6.83 2.51 -11.67
N ILE A 198 7.02 2.63 -10.35
CA ILE A 198 5.94 2.51 -9.37
C ILE A 198 5.37 3.90 -9.08
N PRO A 199 4.04 4.11 -9.20
CA PRO A 199 3.42 5.41 -8.95
C PRO A 199 3.65 5.93 -7.54
N ARG A 200 3.73 7.25 -7.39
CA ARG A 200 3.94 7.94 -6.10
C ARG A 200 2.97 7.49 -5.02
N LYS A 201 1.67 7.38 -5.32
CA LYS A 201 0.66 6.93 -4.36
C LYS A 201 0.98 5.53 -3.83
N THR A 202 1.36 4.61 -4.73
CA THR A 202 1.77 3.25 -4.37
C THR A 202 2.97 3.24 -3.45
N VAL A 203 4.00 4.03 -3.76
CA VAL A 203 5.21 4.17 -2.93
C VAL A 203 4.87 4.63 -1.51
N LEU A 204 4.01 5.64 -1.37
CA LEU A 204 3.62 6.19 -0.07
C LEU A 204 2.77 5.22 0.75
N GLU A 205 1.86 4.48 0.12
CA GLU A 205 1.04 3.49 0.81
C GLU A 205 1.86 2.22 1.14
N LEU A 206 2.77 1.81 0.26
CA LEU A 206 3.71 0.74 0.54
C LEU A 206 4.58 1.07 1.75
N TYR A 207 5.12 2.29 1.84
CA TYR A 207 5.93 2.74 2.96
C TYR A 207 5.19 2.60 4.31
N LYS A 208 3.89 2.91 4.35
CA LYS A 208 3.06 2.73 5.55
C LYS A 208 2.77 1.27 5.89
N LEU A 209 2.76 0.40 4.87
CA LEU A 209 2.49 -1.02 5.02
C LEU A 209 3.67 -1.78 5.65
N LEU A 210 4.91 -1.30 5.45
CA LEU A 210 6.14 -1.95 5.90
C LEU A 210 6.42 -1.67 7.39
N ASP A 211 5.62 -2.27 8.30
CA ASP A 211 5.67 -2.04 9.74
C ASP A 211 6.27 -3.20 10.56
N GLU A 212 6.71 -4.26 9.89
CA GLU A 212 7.34 -5.45 10.49
C GLU A 212 8.78 -5.63 9.96
N PRO A 213 9.78 -4.94 10.55
CA PRO A 213 11.11 -4.78 9.96
C PRO A 213 11.81 -6.08 9.57
N ASP A 214 11.64 -7.14 10.36
CA ASP A 214 12.33 -8.43 10.19
C ASP A 214 11.58 -9.40 9.26
N ASN A 215 10.30 -9.13 8.99
CA ASN A 215 9.50 -9.93 8.10
C ASN A 215 9.83 -9.63 6.62
N LEU A 216 9.51 -10.57 5.76
CA LEU A 216 9.67 -10.40 4.33
C LEU A 216 8.48 -9.64 3.72
N VAL A 217 8.76 -8.92 2.65
CA VAL A 217 7.78 -8.48 1.67
C VAL A 217 8.18 -9.10 0.32
N THR A 218 7.21 -9.73 -0.33
CA THR A 218 7.38 -10.29 -1.67
C THR A 218 6.90 -9.29 -2.70
N LEU A 219 7.74 -9.03 -3.68
CA LEU A 219 7.43 -8.19 -4.85
C LEU A 219 7.24 -9.11 -6.05
N GLU A 220 6.12 -8.95 -6.75
CA GLU A 220 5.79 -9.73 -7.94
C GLU A 220 5.39 -8.79 -9.06
N LEU A 221 6.15 -8.81 -10.16
CA LEU A 221 5.79 -8.10 -11.37
C LEU A 221 4.87 -8.98 -12.21
N LEU A 222 3.72 -8.47 -12.50
CA LEU A 222 2.73 -9.03 -13.41
C LEU A 222 2.85 -8.35 -14.79
N THR A 223 1.91 -8.56 -15.68
CA THR A 223 1.99 -7.98 -17.05
C THR A 223 1.99 -6.45 -17.04
N ASP A 224 1.04 -5.84 -16.31
CA ASP A 224 0.80 -4.39 -16.26
C ASP A 224 0.70 -3.85 -14.83
N LYS A 225 1.01 -4.70 -13.83
CA LYS A 225 0.85 -4.41 -12.41
C LYS A 225 2.04 -4.91 -11.62
N ILE A 226 2.20 -4.37 -10.44
CA ILE A 226 3.10 -4.89 -9.41
C ILE A 226 2.29 -5.24 -8.16
N ARG A 227 2.61 -6.36 -7.53
CA ARG A 227 2.01 -6.83 -6.29
C ARG A 227 3.05 -6.88 -5.19
N PHE A 228 2.72 -6.32 -4.04
CA PHE A 228 3.51 -6.39 -2.81
C PHE A 228 2.71 -7.18 -1.78
N SER A 229 3.27 -8.28 -1.30
CA SER A 229 2.61 -9.17 -0.35
C SER A 229 3.39 -9.24 0.95
N THR A 230 2.69 -9.03 2.06
CA THR A 230 3.17 -9.24 3.43
C THR A 230 2.29 -10.28 4.12
N SER A 231 2.61 -10.64 5.37
CA SER A 231 1.78 -11.52 6.20
C SER A 231 0.38 -10.96 6.50
N LYS A 232 0.19 -9.63 6.39
CA LYS A 232 -1.03 -8.92 6.82
C LYS A 232 -1.82 -8.30 5.69
N ALA A 233 -1.17 -8.03 4.57
CA ALA A 233 -1.80 -7.30 3.48
C ALA A 233 -1.14 -7.58 2.13
N THR A 234 -1.92 -7.33 1.09
CA THR A 234 -1.48 -7.33 -0.31
C THR A 234 -1.83 -5.99 -0.93
N LEU A 235 -0.82 -5.34 -1.51
CA LEU A 235 -0.96 -4.10 -2.27
C LEU A 235 -0.71 -4.40 -3.74
N ILE A 236 -1.67 -4.08 -4.60
CA ILE A 236 -1.57 -4.25 -6.05
C ILE A 236 -1.67 -2.86 -6.68
N SER A 237 -0.78 -2.57 -7.61
CA SER A 237 -0.77 -1.28 -8.31
C SER A 237 -0.52 -1.48 -9.79
N LYS A 238 -1.16 -0.67 -10.64
CA LYS A 238 -0.68 -0.49 -12.00
C LYS A 238 0.71 0.13 -11.95
N VAL A 239 1.55 -0.22 -12.90
CA VAL A 239 2.85 0.44 -13.12
C VAL A 239 2.66 1.60 -14.11
N ILE A 240 3.55 2.59 -14.04
CA ILE A 240 3.55 3.68 -15.00
C ILE A 240 4.16 3.18 -16.30
N ASP A 241 3.38 3.26 -17.39
CA ASP A 241 3.85 2.98 -18.73
C ASP A 241 4.64 4.18 -19.25
N GLY A 242 5.97 4.07 -19.26
CA GLY A 242 6.86 5.13 -19.68
C GLY A 242 8.33 4.74 -19.53
N ARG A 243 9.21 5.51 -20.14
CA ARG A 243 10.64 5.31 -20.04
C ARG A 243 11.23 6.30 -19.03
N PHE A 244 11.90 5.77 -18.00
CA PHE A 244 12.57 6.61 -17.03
C PHE A 244 13.82 7.28 -17.67
N PRO A 245 14.16 8.53 -17.32
CA PRO A 245 15.34 9.21 -17.83
C PRO A 245 16.64 8.43 -17.53
N ASN A 246 17.62 8.55 -18.41
CA ASN A 246 18.93 7.95 -18.16
C ASN A 246 19.64 8.64 -16.99
N TYR A 247 19.29 8.23 -15.77
CA TYR A 247 19.83 8.80 -14.54
C TYR A 247 21.34 8.62 -14.39
N LYS A 248 21.91 7.58 -15.02
CA LYS A 248 23.35 7.30 -14.93
C LYS A 248 24.20 8.41 -15.59
N SER A 249 23.66 9.11 -16.57
CA SER A 249 24.36 10.19 -17.26
C SER A 249 24.41 11.50 -16.48
N VAL A 250 23.52 11.69 -15.49
CA VAL A 250 23.46 12.92 -14.69
C VAL A 250 24.14 12.79 -13.32
N ILE A 251 24.51 11.57 -12.92
CA ILE A 251 25.29 11.34 -11.70
C ILE A 251 26.72 11.78 -11.95
N PRO A 252 27.24 12.78 -11.21
CA PRO A 252 28.62 13.24 -11.37
C PRO A 252 29.63 12.11 -11.11
N LYS A 253 30.65 12.06 -11.94
CA LYS A 253 31.77 11.13 -11.80
C LYS A 253 33.06 11.94 -11.70
N ASP A 254 34.02 11.38 -10.96
CA ASP A 254 35.40 11.90 -10.93
C ASP A 254 35.54 13.38 -10.53
N ASN A 255 34.75 13.82 -9.52
CA ASN A 255 34.89 15.16 -8.96
C ASN A 255 36.26 15.29 -8.26
N PRO A 256 37.16 16.20 -8.71
CA PRO A 256 38.44 16.39 -8.05
C PRO A 256 38.35 17.12 -6.72
N ASN A 257 37.27 17.92 -6.52
CA ASN A 257 37.08 18.72 -5.34
C ASN A 257 36.03 18.06 -4.43
N TYR A 258 36.42 17.74 -3.21
CA TYR A 258 35.52 17.21 -2.19
C TYR A 258 35.89 17.77 -0.81
N PHE A 259 34.94 17.75 0.11
CA PHE A 259 35.17 18.02 1.52
C PHE A 259 34.38 17.04 2.37
N VAL A 260 34.87 16.79 3.58
CA VAL A 260 34.23 15.93 4.56
C VAL A 260 33.63 16.79 5.66
N ILE A 261 32.36 16.58 5.96
CA ILE A 261 31.65 17.29 7.02
C ILE A 261 30.84 16.33 7.87
N ASN A 262 30.70 16.61 9.14
CA ASN A 262 29.81 15.86 10.01
C ASN A 262 28.35 16.11 9.64
N ARG A 263 27.59 15.03 9.35
CA ARG A 263 26.19 15.12 8.91
C ARG A 263 25.30 15.88 9.89
N GLN A 264 25.47 15.65 11.22
CA GLN A 264 24.65 16.28 12.25
C GLN A 264 24.90 17.79 12.34
N GLN A 265 26.18 18.21 12.21
CA GLN A 265 26.55 19.63 12.20
C GLN A 265 25.97 20.34 10.96
N LEU A 266 26.04 19.69 9.79
CA LEU A 266 25.45 20.26 8.58
C LEU A 266 23.92 20.35 8.69
N LEU A 267 23.27 19.32 9.21
CA LEU A 267 21.82 19.30 9.40
C LEU A 267 21.37 20.43 10.33
N ALA A 268 22.03 20.58 11.49
CA ALA A 268 21.71 21.65 12.44
C ALA A 268 21.97 23.06 11.90
N ALA A 269 22.85 23.21 10.92
CA ALA A 269 23.10 24.51 10.27
C ALA A 269 22.08 24.84 9.16
N LEU A 270 21.36 23.82 8.66
CA LEU A 270 20.34 23.96 7.60
C LEU A 270 18.91 24.09 8.15
N GLU A 271 18.67 23.72 9.39
CA GLU A 271 17.41 23.89 10.15
C GLU A 271 17.31 25.27 10.79
#